data_fdd5d01b1a0519887ce9b5a05e2ee3ca
#
_entry.id   fdd5d01b1a0519887ce9b5a05e2ee3ca
#
_cell.length_a   1.000
_cell.length_b   1.000
_cell.length_c   1.000
_cell.angle_alpha   90.00
_cell.angle_beta   90.00
_cell.angle_gamma   90.00
#
_symmetry.space_group_name_H-M   'P 1'
#
loop_
_entity.id
_entity.type
_entity.pdbx_description
1 polymer ?
#
loop_
_entity_poly.entity_id
_entity_poly.type
_entity_poly.pdbx_seq_one_letter_code
_entity_poly.pdbx_strand_id
1 'polypeptide(L)'
;MKPIKLRLSLLFLLLASKSFIAESKCNKTCDLALASYHPMKDSNLTYISEIMKSNLVSKPEDIFIYSTDTMPNQNFVRASSRVNVPFPCDCINDEFLGHTFLYELQPTDTYASIAEFTFRNLTTKERIQRDNVYAENFIPKFVKVNVTVNCSCGNREVSNDYGLFITYPLTSKDTLESIAKDTKLDAELLQRYNPGVDFSQGSGLVFIPGKDENGIYVPLCPTPRKAGHLARSLATAGISIGGICMVLLLSICIYVRYFRKKNGDESNLPPNGYKDANDDTGSKYIFEDKLPKFSYVELANATNNFSLANKIGEGGFGEVYYGELRGQKTAIKKMKMQATTEFLAELQILTKVRHWNLVHLIGYCVEESLFLVYEYMENGNLSQHIHNSGREAMAWATRMQIALDVARGLEYIHEHSVPVYIHRDIKPDNILLNENFTAKIADFGVTRLTDIANSADQTHHMAGTFGYMPPENAYGHISRKIDVYAFGVVLYELISAKAAVIKIDKTEFKSLEITTNESIDEYYTSLVALFDEAIDQERDPIESLRKLVDPRLGDNYSIDSIIKMAQLAKACINQDPKRRPTMRAVVVFLMTLNSTIDDGSSTDNAALTLAMEHD
;
A
#
# COMPACT_ATOMS: atom_id res chain seq x y z
N MET A 1 -52.53 -15.79 -20.14
CA MET A 1 -51.07 -15.98 -20.31
C MET A 1 -50.29 -15.14 -19.28
N LYS A 2 -50.46 -15.33 -18.00
CA LYS A 2 -49.71 -14.53 -16.97
C LYS A 2 -49.12 -15.28 -15.76
N PRO A 3 -49.14 -16.63 -15.62
CA PRO A 3 -48.47 -17.27 -14.50
C PRO A 3 -47.04 -17.77 -14.81
N ILE A 4 -46.61 -17.83 -16.10
CA ILE A 4 -45.29 -18.39 -16.46
C ILE A 4 -44.14 -17.40 -16.21
N LYS A 5 -44.38 -16.09 -16.44
CA LYS A 5 -43.33 -15.05 -16.19
C LYS A 5 -43.00 -14.88 -14.72
N LEU A 6 -43.96 -15.12 -13.80
CA LEU A 6 -43.71 -15.00 -12.36
C LEU A 6 -42.89 -16.17 -11.82
N ARG A 7 -43.04 -17.39 -12.39
CA ARG A 7 -42.25 -18.56 -12.00
C ARG A 7 -40.79 -18.50 -12.51
N LEU A 8 -40.58 -17.93 -13.70
CA LEU A 8 -39.23 -17.73 -14.23
C LEU A 8 -38.46 -16.68 -13.41
N SER A 9 -39.11 -15.59 -12.96
CA SER A 9 -38.51 -14.56 -12.16
C SER A 9 -38.13 -15.05 -10.76
N LEU A 10 -38.93 -15.94 -10.15
CA LEU A 10 -38.62 -16.58 -8.87
C LEU A 10 -37.47 -17.59 -8.99
N LEU A 11 -37.40 -18.31 -10.12
CA LEU A 11 -36.30 -19.25 -10.38
C LEU A 11 -34.97 -18.52 -10.61
N PHE A 12 -34.99 -17.35 -11.26
CA PHE A 12 -33.81 -16.49 -11.42
C PHE A 12 -33.36 -15.88 -10.10
N LEU A 13 -34.28 -15.49 -9.22
CA LEU A 13 -33.95 -15.00 -7.86
C LEU A 13 -33.39 -16.11 -6.96
N LEU A 14 -33.82 -17.36 -7.13
CA LEU A 14 -33.27 -18.52 -6.39
C LEU A 14 -31.93 -18.99 -6.94
N LEU A 15 -31.63 -18.75 -8.21
CA LEU A 15 -30.33 -19.03 -8.83
C LEU A 15 -29.30 -17.90 -8.56
N ALA A 16 -29.76 -16.65 -8.39
CA ALA A 16 -28.91 -15.52 -8.04
C ALA A 16 -28.51 -15.49 -6.54
N SER A 17 -29.20 -16.25 -5.69
CA SER A 17 -28.86 -16.38 -4.26
C SER A 17 -27.80 -17.44 -3.96
N LYS A 18 -27.25 -18.14 -4.96
CA LYS A 18 -25.93 -18.75 -4.82
C LYS A 18 -24.90 -17.64 -4.88
N SER A 19 -24.80 -16.89 -3.79
CA SER A 19 -23.65 -16.07 -3.48
C SER A 19 -22.41 -16.90 -3.77
N PHE A 20 -21.57 -16.44 -4.68
CA PHE A 20 -20.19 -16.83 -4.73
C PHE A 20 -19.59 -16.36 -3.38
N ILE A 21 -19.69 -17.19 -2.36
CA ILE A 21 -18.78 -17.16 -1.24
C ILE A 21 -17.48 -17.61 -1.90
N ALA A 22 -16.60 -16.68 -2.18
CA ALA A 22 -15.21 -16.99 -2.47
C ALA A 22 -14.73 -17.79 -1.25
N GLU A 23 -14.60 -19.10 -1.42
CA GLU A 23 -14.09 -19.98 -0.39
C GLU A 23 -12.62 -19.60 -0.23
N SER A 24 -12.29 -18.95 0.90
CA SER A 24 -10.90 -18.66 1.27
C SER A 24 -10.12 -19.97 1.18
N LYS A 25 -9.02 -19.96 0.42
CA LYS A 25 -8.14 -21.13 0.28
C LYS A 25 -7.49 -21.53 1.61
N CYS A 26 -7.41 -20.59 2.56
CA CYS A 26 -6.93 -20.81 3.92
C CYS A 26 -8.09 -21.02 4.89
N ASN A 27 -8.55 -22.22 5.08
CA ASN A 27 -9.66 -22.52 6.01
C ASN A 27 -9.26 -22.59 7.49
N LYS A 28 -7.96 -22.46 7.84
CA LYS A 28 -7.47 -22.54 9.22
C LYS A 28 -6.12 -21.86 9.36
N THR A 29 -6.01 -20.91 10.26
CA THR A 29 -4.77 -20.44 10.87
C THR A 29 -4.47 -21.28 12.11
N CYS A 30 -3.22 -21.37 12.53
CA CYS A 30 -2.83 -21.92 13.82
C CYS A 30 -1.86 -20.96 14.52
N ASP A 31 -2.00 -20.84 15.83
CA ASP A 31 -1.25 -19.87 16.64
C ASP A 31 0.25 -20.19 16.69
N LEU A 32 0.63 -21.44 16.38
CA LEU A 32 1.99 -21.95 16.47
C LEU A 32 2.30 -22.88 15.32
N ALA A 33 3.41 -22.63 14.63
CA ALA A 33 4.15 -23.52 13.76
C ALA A 33 5.64 -23.47 14.11
N LEU A 34 6.41 -24.43 13.62
CA LEU A 34 7.86 -24.50 13.84
C LEU A 34 8.59 -24.46 12.49
N ALA A 35 9.76 -23.80 12.46
CA ALA A 35 10.67 -23.81 11.33
C ALA A 35 11.94 -24.58 11.72
N SER A 36 12.31 -25.58 10.92
CA SER A 36 13.55 -26.33 11.12
C SER A 36 14.73 -25.58 10.55
N TYR A 37 15.35 -24.74 11.36
CA TYR A 37 16.50 -23.92 10.97
C TYR A 37 17.80 -24.75 11.08
N HIS A 38 18.62 -24.73 10.04
CA HIS A 38 19.92 -25.42 10.01
C HIS A 38 21.05 -24.40 10.23
N PRO A 39 21.63 -24.28 11.45
CA PRO A 39 22.62 -23.26 11.78
C PRO A 39 23.89 -23.38 10.94
N MET A 40 24.51 -22.25 10.61
CA MET A 40 25.88 -22.21 10.10
C MET A 40 26.88 -22.46 11.22
N LYS A 41 28.12 -22.76 10.82
CA LYS A 41 29.23 -22.77 11.76
C LYS A 41 29.33 -21.37 12.40
N ASP A 42 29.42 -21.32 13.72
CA ASP A 42 29.50 -20.11 14.53
C ASP A 42 28.19 -19.31 14.68
N SER A 43 27.03 -19.79 14.19
CA SER A 43 25.72 -19.24 14.52
C SER A 43 25.35 -19.50 15.98
N ASN A 44 24.69 -18.55 16.62
CA ASN A 44 24.13 -18.69 17.96
C ASN A 44 22.60 -18.42 17.93
N LEU A 45 21.92 -18.73 19.04
CA LEU A 45 20.47 -18.52 19.14
C LEU A 45 20.09 -17.04 19.11
N THR A 46 20.98 -16.13 19.54
CA THR A 46 20.75 -14.69 19.47
C THR A 46 20.58 -14.25 18.03
N TYR A 47 21.51 -14.66 17.14
CA TYR A 47 21.40 -14.38 15.70
C TYR A 47 20.11 -14.94 15.09
N ILE A 48 19.75 -16.19 15.43
CA ILE A 48 18.53 -16.82 14.91
C ILE A 48 17.28 -16.08 15.41
N SER A 49 17.25 -15.67 16.68
CA SER A 49 16.13 -14.92 17.26
C SER A 49 15.98 -13.51 16.66
N GLU A 50 17.06 -12.90 16.18
CA GLU A 50 17.02 -11.61 15.49
C GLU A 50 16.44 -11.72 14.07
N ILE A 51 16.90 -12.71 13.27
CA ILE A 51 16.43 -12.88 11.88
C ILE A 51 15.02 -13.46 11.79
N MET A 52 14.62 -14.30 12.74
CA MET A 52 13.28 -14.92 12.81
C MET A 52 12.44 -14.32 13.95
N LYS A 53 12.62 -13.03 14.21
CA LYS A 53 11.86 -12.31 15.23
C LYS A 53 10.37 -12.29 14.90
N SER A 54 9.55 -12.71 15.88
CA SER A 54 8.09 -12.72 15.78
C SER A 54 7.46 -12.40 17.14
N ASN A 55 6.15 -12.45 17.26
CA ASN A 55 5.46 -12.36 18.55
C ASN A 55 5.73 -13.57 19.46
N LEU A 56 6.20 -14.71 18.90
CA LEU A 56 6.57 -15.92 19.63
C LEU A 56 8.08 -16.04 19.91
N VAL A 57 8.90 -15.24 19.21
CA VAL A 57 10.36 -15.20 19.38
C VAL A 57 10.81 -13.77 19.60
N SER A 58 11.13 -13.43 20.85
CA SER A 58 11.67 -12.15 21.27
C SER A 58 13.10 -12.25 21.82
N LYS A 59 13.50 -13.44 22.26
CA LYS A 59 14.79 -13.75 22.88
C LYS A 59 15.22 -15.19 22.61
N PRO A 60 16.50 -15.53 22.76
CA PRO A 60 17.04 -16.86 22.48
C PRO A 60 16.36 -18.01 23.23
N GLU A 61 15.89 -17.75 24.46
CA GLU A 61 15.20 -18.74 25.30
C GLU A 61 13.91 -19.25 24.67
N ASP A 62 13.18 -18.41 23.94
CA ASP A 62 11.92 -18.77 23.27
C ASP A 62 12.13 -19.84 22.19
N ILE A 63 13.34 -19.94 21.62
CA ILE A 63 13.74 -20.96 20.65
C ILE A 63 14.21 -22.23 21.37
N PHE A 64 14.95 -22.08 22.45
CA PHE A 64 15.58 -23.20 23.15
C PHE A 64 14.55 -24.23 23.64
N ILE A 65 13.39 -23.81 24.13
CA ILE A 65 12.34 -24.68 24.66
C ILE A 65 11.81 -25.69 23.62
N TYR A 66 11.83 -25.35 22.32
CA TYR A 66 11.43 -26.25 21.22
C TYR A 66 12.59 -27.04 20.61
N SER A 67 13.80 -26.91 21.16
CA SER A 67 15.03 -27.50 20.59
C SER A 67 15.84 -28.28 21.62
N THR A 68 15.28 -28.61 22.77
CA THR A 68 15.96 -29.33 23.89
C THR A 68 16.50 -30.70 23.48
N ASP A 69 15.85 -31.40 22.55
CA ASP A 69 16.28 -32.71 22.04
C ASP A 69 17.56 -32.60 21.16
N THR A 70 17.83 -31.44 20.58
CA THR A 70 18.93 -31.22 19.62
C THR A 70 20.06 -30.36 20.18
N MET A 71 19.82 -29.65 21.30
CA MET A 71 20.76 -28.73 21.90
C MET A 71 21.07 -29.09 23.38
N PRO A 72 22.33 -29.22 23.75
CA PRO A 72 22.71 -29.58 25.13
C PRO A 72 22.56 -28.40 26.11
N ASN A 73 22.65 -27.13 25.61
CA ASN A 73 22.43 -25.89 26.38
C ASN A 73 22.19 -24.72 25.44
N GLN A 74 21.71 -23.58 25.98
CA GLN A 74 21.34 -22.37 25.24
C GLN A 74 22.53 -21.70 24.51
N ASN A 75 23.74 -21.90 24.97
CA ASN A 75 24.94 -21.18 24.47
C ASN A 75 25.67 -21.95 23.38
N PHE A 76 25.25 -23.19 23.07
CA PHE A 76 25.96 -24.04 22.13
C PHE A 76 25.04 -24.64 21.07
N VAL A 77 25.13 -24.11 19.85
CA VAL A 77 24.42 -24.61 18.68
C VAL A 77 25.40 -25.39 17.80
N ARG A 78 25.16 -26.70 17.60
CA ARG A 78 25.98 -27.48 16.69
C ARG A 78 25.61 -27.21 15.25
N ALA A 79 26.57 -26.90 14.38
CA ALA A 79 26.35 -26.66 12.96
C ALA A 79 25.72 -27.86 12.19
N SER A 80 25.77 -29.07 12.79
CA SER A 80 25.16 -30.27 12.22
C SER A 80 23.77 -30.59 12.78
N SER A 81 23.28 -29.80 13.74
CA SER A 81 21.94 -29.97 14.33
C SER A 81 20.92 -29.04 13.68
N ARG A 82 19.65 -29.38 13.81
CA ARG A 82 18.54 -28.49 13.43
C ARG A 82 17.94 -27.85 14.68
N VAL A 83 17.53 -26.59 14.56
CA VAL A 83 16.91 -25.81 15.61
C VAL A 83 15.46 -25.53 15.21
N ASN A 84 14.51 -25.86 16.07
CA ASN A 84 13.10 -25.57 15.83
C ASN A 84 12.76 -24.18 16.34
N VAL A 85 12.42 -23.28 15.43
CA VAL A 85 12.07 -21.89 15.72
C VAL A 85 10.56 -21.74 15.68
N PRO A 86 9.89 -21.33 16.78
CA PRO A 86 8.45 -21.14 16.81
C PRO A 86 8.05 -19.85 16.09
N PHE A 87 6.95 -19.89 15.33
CA PHE A 87 6.38 -18.72 14.67
C PHE A 87 4.87 -18.90 14.45
N PRO A 88 4.07 -17.82 14.33
CA PRO A 88 2.65 -17.92 14.02
C PRO A 88 2.44 -18.38 12.59
N CYS A 89 1.35 -19.12 12.35
CA CYS A 89 0.99 -19.59 11.02
C CYS A 89 -0.28 -18.89 10.55
N ASP A 90 -0.08 -17.81 9.83
CA ASP A 90 -1.13 -16.92 9.38
C ASP A 90 -1.61 -17.29 7.96
N CYS A 91 -2.81 -16.83 7.59
CA CYS A 91 -3.26 -16.92 6.21
C CYS A 91 -2.77 -15.69 5.44
N ILE A 92 -1.87 -15.89 4.49
CA ILE A 92 -1.29 -14.83 3.68
C ILE A 92 -2.14 -14.64 2.42
N ASN A 93 -2.75 -13.44 2.26
CA ASN A 93 -3.57 -13.03 1.12
C ASN A 93 -4.73 -13.99 0.78
N ASP A 94 -5.28 -14.69 1.77
CA ASP A 94 -6.29 -15.75 1.57
C ASP A 94 -5.86 -16.89 0.61
N GLU A 95 -4.57 -16.99 0.29
CA GLU A 95 -4.04 -17.94 -0.68
C GLU A 95 -3.36 -19.15 -0.06
N PHE A 96 -2.55 -18.94 0.99
CA PHE A 96 -1.74 -20.01 1.60
C PHE A 96 -1.39 -19.67 3.06
N LEU A 97 -0.94 -20.68 3.80
CA LEU A 97 -0.49 -20.54 5.19
C LEU A 97 1.01 -20.21 5.24
N GLY A 98 1.37 -19.18 6.00
CA GLY A 98 2.75 -18.73 6.17
C GLY A 98 2.89 -17.66 7.24
N HIS A 99 4.12 -17.21 7.47
CA HIS A 99 4.44 -16.05 8.27
C HIS A 99 5.50 -15.20 7.59
N THR A 100 5.37 -13.87 7.67
CA THR A 100 6.31 -12.95 7.05
C THR A 100 7.22 -12.33 8.10
N PHE A 101 8.49 -12.67 8.04
CA PHE A 101 9.55 -12.06 8.84
C PHE A 101 10.07 -10.79 8.17
N LEU A 102 10.47 -9.80 8.97
CA LEU A 102 11.13 -8.58 8.50
C LEU A 102 12.63 -8.72 8.69
N TYR A 103 13.37 -8.83 7.60
CA TYR A 103 14.82 -8.95 7.61
C TYR A 103 15.49 -7.66 7.16
N GLU A 104 16.45 -7.15 7.93
CA GLU A 104 17.24 -5.97 7.59
C GLU A 104 18.46 -6.38 6.74
N LEU A 105 18.48 -5.91 5.49
CA LEU A 105 19.49 -6.24 4.50
C LEU A 105 20.89 -5.80 4.92
N GLN A 106 21.84 -6.72 4.83
CA GLN A 106 23.25 -6.40 4.91
C GLN A 106 23.78 -5.91 3.54
N PRO A 107 24.89 -5.18 3.48
CA PRO A 107 25.39 -4.56 2.25
C PRO A 107 25.66 -5.51 1.08
N THR A 108 25.87 -6.79 1.35
CA THR A 108 26.19 -7.84 0.37
C THR A 108 25.03 -8.78 0.08
N ASP A 109 23.85 -8.54 0.70
CA ASP A 109 22.72 -9.44 0.55
C ASP A 109 22.06 -9.33 -0.82
N THR A 110 21.71 -10.48 -1.35
CA THR A 110 20.81 -10.68 -2.50
C THR A 110 19.63 -11.54 -2.06
N TYR A 111 18.54 -11.56 -2.81
CA TYR A 111 17.40 -12.45 -2.49
C TYR A 111 17.81 -13.92 -2.46
N ALA A 112 18.76 -14.31 -3.32
CA ALA A 112 19.32 -15.65 -3.31
C ALA A 112 20.10 -15.92 -2.02
N SER A 113 20.99 -15.00 -1.61
CA SER A 113 21.78 -15.17 -0.38
C SER A 113 20.91 -15.18 0.87
N ILE A 114 19.87 -14.37 0.92
CA ILE A 114 18.91 -14.36 2.04
C ILE A 114 18.17 -15.70 2.13
N ALA A 115 17.67 -16.22 1.01
CA ALA A 115 16.97 -17.50 1.00
C ALA A 115 17.88 -18.66 1.41
N GLU A 116 19.07 -18.74 0.83
CA GLU A 116 19.99 -19.87 0.99
C GLU A 116 20.79 -19.80 2.29
N PHE A 117 21.40 -18.64 2.59
CA PHE A 117 22.31 -18.54 3.72
C PHE A 117 21.65 -17.99 4.98
N THR A 118 20.81 -16.96 4.89
CA THR A 118 20.19 -16.34 6.07
C THR A 118 18.99 -17.17 6.57
N PHE A 119 18.05 -17.50 5.69
CA PHE A 119 16.85 -18.28 6.04
C PHE A 119 16.99 -19.79 5.78
N ARG A 120 18.16 -20.28 5.36
CA ARG A 120 18.52 -21.68 5.27
C ARG A 120 17.53 -22.52 4.46
N ASN A 121 17.09 -22.01 3.31
CA ASN A 121 16.10 -22.61 2.40
C ASN A 121 14.69 -22.80 3.02
N LEU A 122 14.35 -22.09 4.10
CA LEU A 122 12.98 -22.00 4.62
C LEU A 122 12.05 -21.20 3.69
N THR A 123 12.62 -20.50 2.74
CA THR A 123 11.95 -19.76 1.66
C THR A 123 12.75 -19.84 0.38
N THR A 124 12.26 -19.27 -0.73
CA THR A 124 13.00 -19.23 -1.99
C THR A 124 13.23 -17.79 -2.43
N LYS A 125 14.25 -17.59 -3.29
CA LYS A 125 14.56 -16.31 -3.93
C LYS A 125 13.32 -15.73 -4.63
N GLU A 126 12.63 -16.53 -5.42
CA GLU A 126 11.44 -16.13 -6.18
C GLU A 126 10.31 -15.71 -5.25
N ARG A 127 10.22 -16.33 -4.07
CA ARG A 127 9.25 -15.95 -3.05
C ARG A 127 9.58 -14.60 -2.46
N ILE A 128 10.83 -14.39 -2.03
CA ILE A 128 11.28 -13.10 -1.48
C ILE A 128 11.11 -12.00 -2.52
N GLN A 129 11.48 -12.25 -3.78
CA GLN A 129 11.32 -11.28 -4.86
C GLN A 129 9.85 -10.90 -5.10
N ARG A 130 8.93 -11.86 -5.05
CA ARG A 130 7.49 -11.63 -5.22
C ARG A 130 6.88 -10.83 -4.06
N ASP A 131 7.35 -11.09 -2.84
CA ASP A 131 6.83 -10.48 -1.61
C ASP A 131 7.48 -9.10 -1.33
N ASN A 132 8.38 -8.62 -2.22
CA ASN A 132 9.08 -7.35 -2.11
C ASN A 132 9.03 -6.56 -3.42
N VAL A 133 9.12 -5.23 -3.30
CA VAL A 133 9.03 -4.29 -4.44
C VAL A 133 10.36 -4.07 -5.16
N TYR A 134 11.48 -4.48 -4.58
CA TYR A 134 12.80 -4.25 -5.15
C TYR A 134 13.12 -5.28 -6.21
N ALA A 135 13.60 -4.81 -7.38
CA ALA A 135 14.14 -5.71 -8.39
C ALA A 135 15.41 -6.39 -7.85
N GLU A 136 15.66 -7.64 -8.25
CA GLU A 136 16.82 -8.42 -7.78
C GLU A 136 18.16 -7.71 -7.97
N ASN A 137 18.29 -6.95 -9.06
CA ASN A 137 19.52 -6.22 -9.42
C ASN A 137 19.62 -4.86 -8.72
N PHE A 138 18.62 -4.48 -7.94
CA PHE A 138 18.57 -3.19 -7.26
C PHE A 138 17.86 -3.29 -5.91
N ILE A 139 18.54 -3.88 -4.95
CA ILE A 139 18.07 -3.95 -3.58
C ILE A 139 18.84 -2.89 -2.77
N PRO A 140 18.19 -1.85 -2.22
CA PRO A 140 18.87 -0.80 -1.43
C PRO A 140 19.50 -1.41 -0.18
N LYS A 141 20.65 -0.88 0.26
CA LYS A 141 21.31 -1.31 1.51
C LYS A 141 20.49 -0.86 2.72
N PHE A 142 20.52 -1.64 3.80
CA PHE A 142 19.88 -1.33 5.08
C PHE A 142 18.35 -1.15 5.03
N VAL A 143 17.68 -1.65 3.99
CA VAL A 143 16.22 -1.77 3.96
C VAL A 143 15.78 -3.07 4.59
N LYS A 144 14.57 -3.08 5.14
CA LYS A 144 13.94 -4.31 5.58
C LYS A 144 13.14 -4.92 4.44
N VAL A 145 13.33 -6.21 4.24
CA VAL A 145 12.61 -7.01 3.25
C VAL A 145 11.71 -8.03 3.94
N ASN A 146 10.60 -8.30 3.30
CA ASN A 146 9.65 -9.32 3.69
C ASN A 146 10.19 -10.69 3.28
N VAL A 147 10.33 -11.59 4.25
CA VAL A 147 10.75 -12.96 4.03
C VAL A 147 9.66 -13.90 4.52
N THR A 148 8.88 -14.44 3.61
CA THR A 148 7.74 -15.30 3.93
C THR A 148 8.17 -16.76 4.00
N VAL A 149 7.87 -17.41 5.12
CA VAL A 149 8.08 -18.84 5.37
C VAL A 149 6.71 -19.52 5.40
N ASN A 150 6.53 -20.55 4.58
CA ASN A 150 5.28 -21.32 4.55
C ASN A 150 5.14 -22.18 5.80
N CYS A 151 3.91 -22.46 6.22
CA CYS A 151 3.60 -23.35 7.35
C CYS A 151 2.41 -24.26 7.05
N SER A 152 2.15 -25.20 7.95
CA SER A 152 1.01 -26.10 7.92
C SER A 152 0.40 -26.23 9.30
N CYS A 153 -0.93 -26.24 9.37
CA CYS A 153 -1.71 -26.47 10.59
C CYS A 153 -2.30 -27.90 10.64
N GLY A 154 -1.76 -28.81 9.83
CA GLY A 154 -2.22 -30.19 9.71
C GLY A 154 -3.42 -30.38 8.78
N ASN A 155 -3.73 -31.65 8.50
CA ASN A 155 -4.84 -32.04 7.63
C ASN A 155 -5.65 -33.16 8.30
N ARG A 156 -6.93 -32.93 8.55
CA ARG A 156 -7.86 -33.90 9.17
C ARG A 156 -8.11 -35.15 8.32
N GLU A 157 -7.97 -35.02 7.02
CA GLU A 157 -8.12 -36.16 6.12
C GLU A 157 -6.94 -37.14 6.23
N VAL A 158 -5.78 -36.64 6.72
CA VAL A 158 -4.59 -37.46 6.97
C VAL A 158 -4.61 -38.06 8.39
N SER A 159 -4.67 -37.19 9.44
CA SER A 159 -4.81 -37.58 10.84
C SER A 159 -5.29 -36.41 11.71
N ASN A 160 -5.99 -36.73 12.80
CA ASN A 160 -6.37 -35.78 13.85
C ASN A 160 -5.34 -35.68 14.99
N ASP A 161 -4.32 -36.52 14.98
CA ASP A 161 -3.36 -36.64 16.10
C ASP A 161 -2.27 -35.55 16.03
N TYR A 162 -2.14 -34.87 14.90
CA TYR A 162 -1.07 -33.90 14.66
C TYR A 162 -1.64 -32.56 14.22
N GLY A 163 -1.48 -31.53 15.06
CA GLY A 163 -1.93 -30.14 14.82
C GLY A 163 -0.80 -29.11 14.83
N LEU A 164 0.40 -29.50 15.25
CA LEU A 164 1.61 -28.68 15.17
C LEU A 164 2.56 -29.25 14.13
N PHE A 165 3.08 -28.40 13.24
CA PHE A 165 3.93 -28.81 12.13
C PHE A 165 5.23 -28.03 12.08
N ILE A 166 6.28 -28.71 11.62
CA ILE A 166 7.60 -28.15 11.33
C ILE A 166 7.71 -27.93 9.83
N THR A 167 8.00 -26.70 9.39
CA THR A 167 8.47 -26.40 8.05
C THR A 167 9.92 -26.83 7.92
N TYR A 168 10.18 -27.85 7.13
CA TYR A 168 11.46 -28.55 7.06
C TYR A 168 12.06 -28.43 5.66
N PRO A 169 13.15 -27.67 5.47
CA PRO A 169 13.89 -27.63 4.22
C PRO A 169 14.72 -28.90 4.05
N LEU A 170 14.50 -29.60 2.93
CA LEU A 170 15.24 -30.80 2.56
C LEU A 170 16.71 -30.48 2.22
N THR A 171 17.60 -31.34 2.61
CA THR A 171 19.01 -31.32 2.19
C THR A 171 19.34 -32.59 1.41
N SER A 172 20.49 -32.61 0.70
CA SER A 172 20.94 -33.81 -0.07
C SER A 172 21.16 -35.08 0.76
N LYS A 173 21.11 -34.98 2.10
CA LYS A 173 21.24 -36.13 3.02
C LYS A 173 19.89 -36.64 3.51
N ASP A 174 18.83 -35.88 3.31
CA ASP A 174 17.50 -36.23 3.79
C ASP A 174 16.81 -37.16 2.79
N THR A 175 16.25 -38.22 3.31
CA THR A 175 15.36 -39.16 2.59
C THR A 175 14.09 -39.34 3.41
N LEU A 176 13.01 -39.85 2.81
CA LEU A 176 11.77 -40.13 3.53
C LEU A 176 12.01 -41.06 4.71
N GLU A 177 12.85 -42.12 4.51
CA GLU A 177 13.20 -43.12 5.53
C GLU A 177 14.05 -42.52 6.64
N SER A 178 15.02 -41.61 6.30
CA SER A 178 15.84 -40.97 7.31
C SER A 178 15.01 -40.05 8.22
N ILE A 179 14.12 -39.26 7.63
CA ILE A 179 13.22 -38.35 8.38
C ILE A 179 12.24 -39.15 9.23
N ALA A 180 11.65 -40.23 8.69
CA ALA A 180 10.74 -41.10 9.40
C ALA A 180 11.42 -41.74 10.63
N LYS A 181 12.67 -42.19 10.48
CA LYS A 181 13.47 -42.74 11.56
C LYS A 181 13.78 -41.69 12.65
N ASP A 182 14.20 -40.52 12.26
CA ASP A 182 14.60 -39.46 13.20
C ASP A 182 13.39 -38.89 13.99
N THR A 183 12.24 -38.76 13.34
CA THR A 183 10.99 -38.30 13.96
C THR A 183 10.23 -39.44 14.66
N LYS A 184 10.56 -40.70 14.42
CA LYS A 184 9.82 -41.91 14.87
C LYS A 184 8.37 -41.91 14.37
N LEU A 185 8.13 -41.37 13.19
CA LEU A 185 6.85 -41.38 12.50
C LEU A 185 6.87 -42.36 11.34
N ASP A 186 5.68 -42.78 10.93
CA ASP A 186 5.54 -43.64 9.76
C ASP A 186 5.85 -42.88 8.46
N ALA A 187 6.63 -43.48 7.56
CA ALA A 187 7.02 -42.92 6.29
C ALA A 187 5.80 -42.64 5.38
N GLU A 188 4.80 -43.53 5.38
CA GLU A 188 3.56 -43.32 4.62
C GLU A 188 2.77 -42.13 5.15
N LEU A 189 2.74 -41.90 6.46
CA LEU A 189 2.11 -40.73 7.08
C LEU A 189 2.78 -39.46 6.63
N LEU A 190 4.11 -39.38 6.62
CA LEU A 190 4.89 -38.24 6.15
C LEU A 190 4.62 -37.92 4.67
N GLN A 191 4.55 -38.96 3.82
CA GLN A 191 4.23 -38.80 2.41
C GLN A 191 2.79 -38.27 2.20
N ARG A 192 1.82 -38.73 3.01
CA ARG A 192 0.43 -38.24 2.95
C ARG A 192 0.28 -36.75 3.32
N TYR A 193 1.12 -36.25 4.23
CA TYR A 193 1.16 -34.81 4.54
C TYR A 193 1.85 -33.98 3.45
N ASN A 194 2.68 -34.62 2.60
CA ASN A 194 3.45 -34.00 1.54
C ASN A 194 3.17 -34.65 0.17
N PRO A 195 1.94 -34.59 -0.33
CA PRO A 195 1.56 -35.28 -1.56
C PRO A 195 2.34 -34.72 -2.76
N GLY A 196 2.92 -35.64 -3.56
CA GLY A 196 3.67 -35.29 -4.77
C GLY A 196 5.10 -34.77 -4.53
N VAL A 197 5.56 -34.72 -3.28
CA VAL A 197 6.94 -34.34 -2.99
C VAL A 197 7.84 -35.56 -3.11
N ASP A 198 8.95 -35.43 -3.85
CA ASP A 198 10.03 -36.39 -3.90
C ASP A 198 11.11 -36.01 -2.87
N PHE A 199 11.17 -36.73 -1.78
CA PHE A 199 12.13 -36.50 -0.70
C PHE A 199 13.59 -36.80 -1.10
N SER A 200 13.83 -37.47 -2.23
CA SER A 200 15.19 -37.80 -2.71
C SER A 200 15.84 -36.63 -3.50
N GLN A 201 15.08 -35.58 -3.85
CA GLN A 201 15.63 -34.46 -4.61
C GLN A 201 16.64 -33.62 -3.83
N GLY A 202 16.70 -33.76 -2.49
CA GLY A 202 17.65 -33.02 -1.65
C GLY A 202 17.41 -31.51 -1.59
N SER A 203 16.25 -31.04 -2.04
CA SER A 203 15.83 -29.63 -2.02
C SER A 203 14.30 -29.52 -1.93
N GLY A 204 13.81 -28.36 -1.49
CA GLY A 204 12.38 -28.11 -1.32
C GLY A 204 11.96 -28.10 0.15
N LEU A 205 10.67 -27.81 0.39
CA LEU A 205 10.08 -27.74 1.73
C LEU A 205 9.09 -28.90 1.93
N VAL A 206 9.17 -29.52 3.09
CA VAL A 206 8.19 -30.52 3.55
C VAL A 206 7.64 -30.13 4.92
N PHE A 207 6.45 -30.60 5.23
CA PHE A 207 5.79 -30.39 6.50
C PHE A 207 5.80 -31.69 7.32
N ILE A 208 6.38 -31.62 8.51
CA ILE A 208 6.58 -32.76 9.39
C ILE A 208 5.85 -32.47 10.70
N PRO A 209 5.06 -33.45 11.27
CA PRO A 209 4.48 -33.25 12.60
C PRO A 209 5.54 -32.88 13.63
N GLY A 210 5.29 -31.78 14.36
CA GLY A 210 6.15 -31.24 15.40
C GLY A 210 5.65 -31.56 16.80
N LYS A 211 6.54 -31.43 17.78
CA LYS A 211 6.22 -31.56 19.20
C LYS A 211 6.19 -30.17 19.84
N ASP A 212 5.36 -30.05 20.88
CA ASP A 212 5.30 -28.85 21.70
C ASP A 212 6.53 -28.69 22.63
N GLU A 213 6.53 -27.69 23.47
CA GLU A 213 7.56 -27.41 24.47
C GLU A 213 7.76 -28.53 25.49
N ASN A 214 6.78 -29.40 25.66
CA ASN A 214 6.84 -30.57 26.55
C ASN A 214 7.29 -31.86 25.80
N GLY A 215 7.62 -31.77 24.51
CA GLY A 215 8.03 -32.92 23.69
C GLY A 215 6.87 -33.82 23.26
N ILE A 216 5.62 -33.33 23.27
CA ILE A 216 4.40 -34.09 23.00
C ILE A 216 3.81 -33.65 21.65
N TYR A 217 3.32 -34.61 20.84
CA TYR A 217 2.55 -34.27 19.64
C TYR A 217 1.19 -33.68 20.01
N VAL A 218 0.90 -32.49 19.50
CA VAL A 218 -0.35 -31.76 19.77
C VAL A 218 -1.42 -32.23 18.77
N PRO A 219 -2.57 -32.73 19.23
CA PRO A 219 -3.64 -33.12 18.31
C PRO A 219 -4.28 -31.88 17.67
N LEU A 220 -4.87 -32.07 16.48
CA LEU A 220 -5.65 -31.03 15.83
C LEU A 220 -6.79 -30.57 16.74
N CYS A 221 -6.88 -29.28 17.00
CA CYS A 221 -7.96 -28.69 17.79
C CYS A 221 -9.33 -29.18 17.28
N PRO A 222 -10.19 -29.73 18.15
CA PRO A 222 -11.54 -30.08 17.75
C PRO A 222 -12.23 -28.81 17.25
N THR A 223 -12.90 -28.90 16.07
CA THR A 223 -13.76 -27.78 15.63
C THR A 223 -14.70 -27.43 16.79
N PRO A 224 -14.95 -26.14 17.08
CA PRO A 224 -15.98 -25.79 18.03
C PRO A 224 -17.26 -26.53 17.62
N ARG A 225 -17.80 -27.37 18.50
CA ARG A 225 -19.04 -28.12 18.28
C ARG A 225 -20.05 -27.11 17.76
N LYS A 226 -20.60 -27.30 16.56
CA LYS A 226 -21.71 -26.52 16.01
C LYS A 226 -22.71 -26.40 17.16
N ALA A 227 -22.96 -25.19 17.60
CA ALA A 227 -23.89 -24.89 18.69
C ALA A 227 -25.15 -25.71 18.47
N GLY A 228 -25.54 -26.44 19.50
CA GLY A 228 -26.56 -27.48 19.42
C GLY A 228 -27.89 -26.97 18.88
N HIS A 229 -28.79 -27.89 18.59
CA HIS A 229 -30.11 -27.74 18.01
C HIS A 229 -30.93 -26.51 18.47
N LEU A 230 -30.65 -25.93 19.64
CA LEU A 230 -31.31 -24.74 20.17
C LEU A 230 -30.96 -23.48 19.38
N ALA A 231 -29.70 -23.30 18.92
CA ALA A 231 -29.29 -22.15 18.09
C ALA A 231 -29.86 -22.25 16.68
N ARG A 232 -30.01 -23.44 16.12
CA ARG A 232 -30.70 -23.66 14.84
C ARG A 232 -32.17 -23.33 14.89
N SER A 233 -32.84 -23.67 16.01
CA SER A 233 -34.27 -23.36 16.24
C SER A 233 -34.50 -21.85 16.31
N LEU A 234 -33.62 -21.10 16.98
CA LEU A 234 -33.69 -19.63 17.03
C LEU A 234 -33.39 -18.95 15.71
N ALA A 235 -32.43 -19.48 14.93
CA ALA A 235 -32.13 -18.94 13.60
C ALA A 235 -33.26 -19.19 12.59
N THR A 236 -33.89 -20.37 12.62
CA THR A 236 -35.05 -20.67 11.75
C THR A 236 -36.30 -19.88 12.15
N ALA A 237 -36.52 -19.64 13.44
CA ALA A 237 -37.59 -18.78 13.92
C ALA A 237 -37.39 -17.31 13.51
N GLY A 238 -36.15 -16.80 13.61
CA GLY A 238 -35.77 -15.46 13.13
C GLY A 238 -35.96 -15.25 11.64
N ILE A 239 -35.62 -16.23 10.83
CA ILE A 239 -35.79 -16.19 9.35
C ILE A 239 -37.31 -16.23 9.00
N SER A 240 -38.12 -17.01 9.73
CA SER A 240 -39.56 -17.08 9.50
C SER A 240 -40.26 -15.78 9.88
N ILE A 241 -39.89 -15.14 10.99
CA ILE A 241 -40.46 -13.85 11.44
C ILE A 241 -40.01 -12.73 10.47
N GLY A 242 -38.76 -12.71 10.06
CA GLY A 242 -38.24 -11.74 9.08
C GLY A 242 -38.93 -11.87 7.71
N GLY A 243 -39.20 -13.07 7.25
CA GLY A 243 -39.97 -13.34 6.02
C GLY A 243 -41.40 -12.81 6.08
N ILE A 244 -42.11 -13.02 7.21
CA ILE A 244 -43.46 -12.54 7.42
C ILE A 244 -43.49 -11.00 7.47
N CYS A 245 -42.56 -10.36 8.17
CA CYS A 245 -42.45 -8.90 8.23
C CYS A 245 -42.17 -8.31 6.84
N MET A 246 -41.34 -8.95 6.02
CA MET A 246 -41.05 -8.49 4.65
C MET A 246 -42.29 -8.59 3.75
N VAL A 247 -43.07 -9.68 3.85
CA VAL A 247 -44.30 -9.83 3.09
C VAL A 247 -45.35 -8.80 3.51
N LEU A 248 -45.47 -8.50 4.81
CA LEU A 248 -46.39 -7.46 5.31
C LEU A 248 -45.98 -6.07 4.83
N LEU A 249 -44.68 -5.73 4.85
CA LEU A 249 -44.17 -4.46 4.33
C LEU A 249 -44.41 -4.31 2.83
N LEU A 250 -44.18 -5.36 2.03
CA LEU A 250 -44.49 -5.37 0.61
C LEU A 250 -45.97 -5.19 0.35
N SER A 251 -46.85 -5.84 1.14
CA SER A 251 -48.30 -5.69 1.04
C SER A 251 -48.75 -4.27 1.38
N ILE A 252 -48.14 -3.64 2.38
CA ILE A 252 -48.39 -2.23 2.75
C ILE A 252 -47.92 -1.31 1.62
N CYS A 253 -46.73 -1.53 1.05
CA CYS A 253 -46.23 -0.73 -0.07
C CYS A 253 -47.13 -0.83 -1.29
N ILE A 254 -47.64 -2.03 -1.62
CA ILE A 254 -48.56 -2.23 -2.74
C ILE A 254 -49.92 -1.54 -2.44
N TYR A 255 -50.40 -1.65 -1.22
CA TYR A 255 -51.62 -0.98 -0.76
C TYR A 255 -51.51 0.55 -0.83
N VAL A 256 -50.40 1.13 -0.35
CA VAL A 256 -50.14 2.58 -0.41
C VAL A 256 -49.98 3.05 -1.88
N ARG A 257 -49.32 2.28 -2.73
CA ARG A 257 -49.23 2.60 -4.17
C ARG A 257 -50.58 2.52 -4.87
N TYR A 258 -51.41 1.54 -4.51
CA TYR A 258 -52.74 1.40 -5.07
C TYR A 258 -53.66 2.57 -4.65
N PHE A 259 -53.61 2.98 -3.35
CA PHE A 259 -54.36 4.14 -2.87
C PHE A 259 -53.85 5.49 -3.39
N ARG A 260 -52.52 5.67 -3.52
CA ARG A 260 -51.95 6.89 -4.15
C ARG A 260 -52.32 7.00 -5.63
N LYS A 261 -52.51 5.89 -6.35
CA LYS A 261 -52.92 5.89 -7.75
C LYS A 261 -54.43 6.21 -7.90
N LYS A 262 -55.21 6.10 -6.84
CA LYS A 262 -56.66 6.36 -6.90
C LYS A 262 -57.01 7.79 -6.51
N ASN A 263 -56.09 8.57 -5.90
CA ASN A 263 -56.32 9.93 -5.44
C ASN A 263 -55.44 10.99 -6.12
N GLY A 264 -55.01 10.75 -7.34
CA GLY A 264 -54.19 11.67 -8.09
C GLY A 264 -54.90 12.26 -9.29
N ASP A 265 -55.80 13.18 -9.04
CA ASP A 265 -56.14 14.26 -9.97
C ASP A 265 -56.47 15.52 -9.18
N GLU A 266 -55.92 16.62 -9.66
CA GLU A 266 -56.13 18.05 -9.34
C GLU A 266 -55.09 18.77 -8.49
N SER A 267 -54.28 19.49 -9.26
CA SER A 267 -54.06 20.96 -9.29
C SER A 267 -53.10 21.65 -8.30
N ASN A 268 -52.14 22.38 -8.98
CA ASN A 268 -51.63 23.74 -8.73
C ASN A 268 -50.72 24.11 -7.54
N LEU A 269 -49.55 24.48 -7.89
CA LEU A 269 -48.51 25.51 -7.55
C LEU A 269 -48.82 26.58 -6.48
N PRO A 270 -47.77 27.34 -6.04
CA PRO A 270 -46.89 27.19 -4.84
C PRO A 270 -47.13 28.36 -3.83
N PRO A 271 -46.33 28.86 -2.92
CA PRO A 271 -44.90 28.76 -2.62
C PRO A 271 -44.48 28.76 -1.11
N ASN A 272 -43.14 28.63 -0.91
CA ASN A 272 -42.34 29.14 0.24
C ASN A 272 -42.62 28.72 1.69
N GLY A 273 -41.56 28.33 2.36
CA GLY A 273 -41.41 28.45 3.81
C GLY A 273 -40.49 27.48 4.50
N TYR A 274 -39.37 28.00 4.93
CA TYR A 274 -38.45 27.47 5.93
C TYR A 274 -39.11 26.68 7.07
N LYS A 275 -38.53 25.58 7.54
CA LYS A 275 -38.12 25.38 8.93
C LYS A 275 -37.41 24.04 9.17
N ASP A 276 -36.46 24.16 10.10
CA ASP A 276 -35.62 23.14 10.73
C ASP A 276 -36.41 22.01 11.41
N ALA A 277 -35.78 20.83 11.50
CA ALA A 277 -35.39 20.14 12.73
C ALA A 277 -35.12 18.64 12.48
N ASN A 278 -33.94 18.23 12.91
CA ASN A 278 -33.53 16.96 13.52
C ASN A 278 -34.44 15.74 13.37
N ASP A 279 -33.95 14.66 12.82
CA ASP A 279 -33.77 13.44 13.63
C ASP A 279 -32.81 12.44 12.95
N ASP A 280 -32.15 11.70 13.80
CA ASP A 280 -31.06 10.76 13.68
C ASP A 280 -31.57 9.41 13.14
N THR A 281 -30.63 8.63 12.60
CA THR A 281 -30.62 7.20 12.26
C THR A 281 -30.76 6.81 10.79
N GLY A 282 -29.67 6.23 10.29
CA GLY A 282 -29.74 5.34 9.13
C GLY A 282 -28.75 5.63 8.01
N SER A 283 -27.45 5.57 8.30
CA SER A 283 -26.40 5.48 7.28
C SER A 283 -26.65 4.31 6.33
N LYS A 284 -27.16 4.61 5.13
CA LYS A 284 -26.94 3.76 3.96
C LYS A 284 -27.21 4.53 2.66
N TYR A 285 -26.08 4.83 1.94
CA TYR A 285 -26.07 5.24 0.52
C TYR A 285 -26.87 6.51 0.15
N ILE A 286 -26.39 7.68 0.63
CA ILE A 286 -26.79 9.00 0.11
C ILE A 286 -25.59 9.57 -0.69
N PHE A 287 -25.23 8.93 -1.78
CA PHE A 287 -24.15 9.43 -2.67
C PHE A 287 -24.63 9.75 -4.11
N GLU A 288 -25.86 9.47 -4.46
CA GLU A 288 -26.30 9.55 -5.86
C GLU A 288 -26.79 10.92 -6.37
N ASP A 289 -27.07 11.89 -5.48
CA ASP A 289 -27.81 13.10 -5.91
C ASP A 289 -26.95 14.35 -6.22
N LYS A 290 -25.61 14.31 -6.13
CA LYS A 290 -24.79 15.53 -6.31
C LYS A 290 -23.75 15.51 -7.42
N LEU A 291 -23.30 14.36 -7.93
CA LEU A 291 -22.28 14.29 -8.96
C LEU A 291 -22.91 13.82 -10.30
N PRO A 292 -22.71 14.56 -11.42
CA PRO A 292 -23.22 14.17 -12.74
C PRO A 292 -22.75 12.78 -13.15
N LYS A 293 -23.71 11.92 -13.53
CA LYS A 293 -23.45 10.66 -14.20
C LYS A 293 -23.46 10.91 -15.72
N PHE A 294 -22.42 10.46 -16.40
CA PHE A 294 -22.32 10.48 -17.86
C PHE A 294 -22.66 9.10 -18.41
N SER A 295 -23.19 9.04 -19.63
CA SER A 295 -23.35 7.78 -20.35
C SER A 295 -22.05 7.41 -21.09
N TYR A 296 -21.85 6.12 -21.34
CA TYR A 296 -20.72 5.65 -22.16
C TYR A 296 -20.69 6.33 -23.54
N VAL A 297 -21.87 6.50 -24.17
CA VAL A 297 -22.00 7.14 -25.49
C VAL A 297 -21.55 8.59 -25.46
N GLU A 298 -21.86 9.36 -24.40
CA GLU A 298 -21.35 10.74 -24.25
C GLU A 298 -19.83 10.76 -24.19
N LEU A 299 -19.21 9.86 -23.40
CA LEU A 299 -17.76 9.79 -23.25
C LEU A 299 -17.07 9.32 -24.53
N ALA A 300 -17.63 8.31 -25.22
CA ALA A 300 -17.12 7.82 -26.48
C ALA A 300 -17.15 8.90 -27.57
N ASN A 301 -18.27 9.66 -27.68
CA ASN A 301 -18.39 10.75 -28.63
C ASN A 301 -17.39 11.88 -28.32
N ALA A 302 -17.25 12.28 -27.05
CA ALA A 302 -16.35 13.35 -26.62
C ALA A 302 -14.87 13.03 -26.89
N THR A 303 -14.50 11.73 -26.85
CA THR A 303 -13.13 11.25 -27.04
C THR A 303 -12.85 10.70 -28.43
N ASN A 304 -13.81 10.82 -29.37
CA ASN A 304 -13.75 10.17 -30.67
C ASN A 304 -13.48 8.66 -30.57
N ASN A 305 -14.33 7.96 -29.81
CA ASN A 305 -14.21 6.53 -29.47
C ASN A 305 -12.87 6.17 -28.81
N PHE A 306 -12.45 6.99 -27.86
CA PHE A 306 -11.17 6.79 -27.14
C PHE A 306 -9.98 6.70 -28.10
N SER A 307 -9.97 7.57 -29.11
CA SER A 307 -8.92 7.64 -30.11
C SER A 307 -7.57 7.91 -29.46
N LEU A 308 -6.52 7.29 -29.98
CA LEU A 308 -5.13 7.54 -29.58
C LEU A 308 -4.72 9.02 -29.76
N ALA A 309 -5.33 9.74 -30.73
CA ALA A 309 -5.09 11.16 -30.92
C ALA A 309 -5.56 12.01 -29.71
N ASN A 310 -6.54 11.54 -28.96
CA ASN A 310 -7.07 12.19 -27.77
C ASN A 310 -6.49 11.61 -26.47
N LYS A 311 -5.62 10.61 -26.53
CA LYS A 311 -4.96 10.04 -25.35
C LYS A 311 -3.90 11.02 -24.85
N ILE A 312 -4.08 11.52 -23.61
CA ILE A 312 -3.20 12.50 -22.97
C ILE A 312 -2.35 11.90 -21.84
N GLY A 313 -2.65 10.65 -21.43
CA GLY A 313 -1.87 9.98 -20.39
C GLY A 313 -2.22 8.49 -20.27
N GLU A 314 -1.30 7.76 -19.65
CA GLU A 314 -1.48 6.36 -19.27
C GLU A 314 -0.75 6.08 -17.96
N GLY A 315 -1.36 5.31 -17.06
CA GLY A 315 -0.78 4.94 -15.79
C GLY A 315 -1.16 3.53 -15.33
N GLY A 316 -0.75 3.21 -14.12
CA GLY A 316 -1.05 1.90 -13.50
C GLY A 316 -2.54 1.58 -13.48
N PHE A 317 -3.39 2.57 -13.22
CA PHE A 317 -4.82 2.41 -12.99
C PHE A 317 -5.69 2.62 -14.23
N GLY A 318 -5.16 3.20 -15.32
CA GLY A 318 -5.97 3.46 -16.51
C GLY A 318 -5.31 4.33 -17.55
N GLU A 319 -6.10 4.71 -18.55
CA GLU A 319 -5.75 5.60 -19.64
C GLU A 319 -6.56 6.89 -19.53
N VAL A 320 -5.95 8.04 -19.82
CA VAL A 320 -6.58 9.35 -19.73
C VAL A 320 -6.72 9.95 -21.12
N TYR A 321 -7.93 10.42 -21.44
CA TYR A 321 -8.28 10.99 -22.73
C TYR A 321 -8.77 12.42 -22.56
N TYR A 322 -8.38 13.30 -23.47
CA TYR A 322 -9.02 14.60 -23.65
C TYR A 322 -10.39 14.44 -24.29
N GLY A 323 -11.37 15.18 -23.80
CA GLY A 323 -12.69 15.25 -24.39
C GLY A 323 -13.39 16.56 -24.07
N GLU A 324 -14.36 16.94 -24.89
CA GLU A 324 -15.22 18.10 -24.62
C GLU A 324 -16.63 17.60 -24.27
N LEU A 325 -17.04 17.81 -23.03
CA LEU A 325 -18.34 17.38 -22.51
C LEU A 325 -19.18 18.60 -22.16
N ARG A 326 -20.34 18.72 -22.81
CA ARG A 326 -21.29 19.81 -22.56
C ARG A 326 -20.65 21.21 -22.68
N GLY A 327 -19.71 21.39 -23.61
CA GLY A 327 -18.97 22.64 -23.85
C GLY A 327 -17.83 22.93 -22.86
N GLN A 328 -17.45 21.96 -22.04
CA GLN A 328 -16.35 22.04 -21.11
C GLN A 328 -15.23 21.06 -21.48
N LYS A 329 -13.98 21.55 -21.50
CA LYS A 329 -12.79 20.70 -21.66
C LYS A 329 -12.64 19.78 -20.44
N THR A 330 -12.44 18.49 -20.68
CA THR A 330 -12.39 17.46 -19.63
C THR A 330 -11.24 16.50 -19.86
N ALA A 331 -10.75 15.91 -18.78
CA ALA A 331 -9.88 14.73 -18.78
C ALA A 331 -10.69 13.50 -18.34
N ILE A 332 -10.78 12.50 -19.20
CA ILE A 332 -11.60 11.31 -18.99
C ILE A 332 -10.67 10.13 -18.72
N LYS A 333 -10.60 9.68 -17.46
CA LYS A 333 -9.80 8.53 -17.02
C LYS A 333 -10.62 7.25 -17.18
N LYS A 334 -10.25 6.40 -18.14
CA LYS A 334 -10.79 5.06 -18.35
C LYS A 334 -10.02 4.09 -17.47
N MET A 335 -10.67 3.53 -16.45
CA MET A 335 -10.03 2.62 -15.50
C MET A 335 -9.80 1.24 -16.12
N LYS A 336 -8.70 0.57 -15.73
CA LYS A 336 -8.49 -0.86 -16.01
C LYS A 336 -9.51 -1.70 -15.23
N MET A 337 -9.92 -2.84 -15.76
CA MET A 337 -10.93 -3.71 -15.11
C MET A 337 -10.56 -4.14 -13.67
N GLN A 338 -9.28 -4.17 -13.36
CA GLN A 338 -8.76 -4.57 -12.05
C GLN A 338 -8.73 -3.40 -11.03
N ALA A 339 -8.94 -2.16 -11.47
CA ALA A 339 -8.80 -0.95 -10.67
C ALA A 339 -10.13 -0.46 -10.05
N THR A 340 -11.02 -1.40 -9.69
CA THR A 340 -12.32 -1.05 -9.07
C THR A 340 -12.18 -0.41 -7.69
N THR A 341 -11.21 -0.87 -6.91
CA THR A 341 -10.93 -0.33 -5.56
C THR A 341 -10.45 1.11 -5.65
N GLU A 342 -9.54 1.39 -6.58
CA GLU A 342 -8.99 2.72 -6.84
C GLU A 342 -10.06 3.67 -7.37
N PHE A 343 -10.92 3.21 -8.28
CA PHE A 343 -12.07 3.97 -8.76
C PHE A 343 -13.00 4.38 -7.62
N LEU A 344 -13.39 3.43 -6.75
CA LEU A 344 -14.27 3.73 -5.62
C LEU A 344 -13.61 4.66 -4.60
N ALA A 345 -12.31 4.47 -4.30
CA ALA A 345 -11.58 5.34 -3.41
C ALA A 345 -11.53 6.79 -3.94
N GLU A 346 -11.17 6.96 -5.21
CA GLU A 346 -11.06 8.27 -5.86
C GLU A 346 -12.42 8.97 -5.95
N LEU A 347 -13.47 8.24 -6.34
CA LEU A 347 -14.85 8.73 -6.36
C LEU A 347 -15.32 9.18 -4.97
N GLN A 348 -15.10 8.34 -3.95
CA GLN A 348 -15.54 8.61 -2.58
C GLN A 348 -14.84 9.83 -1.98
N ILE A 349 -13.57 10.05 -2.27
CA ILE A 349 -12.79 11.16 -1.75
C ILE A 349 -13.15 12.45 -2.46
N LEU A 350 -13.06 12.48 -3.79
CA LEU A 350 -13.25 13.69 -4.59
C LEU A 350 -14.71 14.20 -4.60
N THR A 351 -15.67 13.39 -4.19
CA THR A 351 -17.03 13.87 -3.93
C THR A 351 -17.15 14.65 -2.62
N LYS A 352 -16.23 14.44 -1.66
CA LYS A 352 -16.27 15.07 -0.33
C LYS A 352 -15.31 16.24 -0.18
N VAL A 353 -14.18 16.22 -0.91
CA VAL A 353 -13.15 17.26 -0.82
C VAL A 353 -13.25 18.22 -2.00
N ARG A 354 -13.18 19.53 -1.71
CA ARG A 354 -13.12 20.58 -2.74
C ARG A 354 -12.13 21.65 -2.30
N HIS A 355 -11.07 21.81 -3.06
CA HIS A 355 -10.04 22.82 -2.79
C HIS A 355 -9.41 23.30 -4.10
N TRP A 356 -8.92 24.55 -4.13
CA TRP A 356 -8.31 25.14 -5.32
C TRP A 356 -7.09 24.38 -5.83
N ASN A 357 -6.34 23.76 -4.93
CA ASN A 357 -5.13 23.00 -5.25
C ASN A 357 -5.36 21.47 -5.24
N LEU A 358 -6.61 21.02 -5.40
CA LEU A 358 -6.97 19.63 -5.70
C LEU A 358 -7.72 19.57 -7.03
N VAL A 359 -7.48 18.50 -7.81
CA VAL A 359 -8.17 18.28 -9.07
C VAL A 359 -9.68 18.11 -8.83
N HIS A 360 -10.51 18.79 -9.65
CA HIS A 360 -11.95 18.72 -9.52
C HIS A 360 -12.54 17.54 -10.31
N LEU A 361 -13.26 16.65 -9.62
CA LEU A 361 -14.05 15.61 -10.25
C LEU A 361 -15.39 16.19 -10.73
N ILE A 362 -15.61 16.17 -12.03
CA ILE A 362 -16.84 16.69 -12.69
C ILE A 362 -17.94 15.64 -12.68
N GLY A 363 -17.59 14.35 -12.86
CA GLY A 363 -18.57 13.28 -12.91
C GLY A 363 -17.94 11.89 -13.12
N TYR A 364 -18.80 10.91 -13.38
CA TYR A 364 -18.37 9.53 -13.54
C TYR A 364 -19.29 8.76 -14.51
N CYS A 365 -18.80 7.60 -15.02
CA CYS A 365 -19.59 6.63 -15.75
C CYS A 365 -19.23 5.22 -15.28
N VAL A 366 -20.25 4.35 -15.19
CA VAL A 366 -20.12 2.93 -14.79
C VAL A 366 -20.74 2.00 -15.84
N GLU A 367 -20.95 2.51 -17.06
CA GLU A 367 -21.48 1.74 -18.18
C GLU A 367 -20.30 1.17 -18.98
N GLU A 368 -20.37 -0.10 -19.34
CA GLU A 368 -19.34 -0.87 -20.07
C GLU A 368 -17.95 -0.92 -19.43
N SER A 369 -17.52 0.15 -18.77
CA SER A 369 -16.28 0.28 -18.01
C SER A 369 -16.43 1.36 -16.94
N LEU A 370 -15.41 1.54 -16.10
CA LEU A 370 -15.37 2.58 -15.06
C LEU A 370 -14.63 3.80 -15.58
N PHE A 371 -15.28 4.97 -15.53
CA PHE A 371 -14.68 6.23 -15.95
C PHE A 371 -14.84 7.30 -14.89
N LEU A 372 -13.78 8.08 -14.69
CA LEU A 372 -13.81 9.31 -13.91
C LEU A 372 -13.57 10.50 -14.86
N VAL A 373 -14.36 11.57 -14.69
CA VAL A 373 -14.33 12.76 -15.54
C VAL A 373 -13.86 13.93 -14.70
N TYR A 374 -12.73 14.53 -15.07
CA TYR A 374 -12.10 15.64 -14.36
C TYR A 374 -12.06 16.92 -15.18
N GLU A 375 -11.80 18.04 -14.50
CA GLU A 375 -11.36 19.27 -15.18
C GLU A 375 -10.09 18.99 -15.98
N TYR A 376 -9.97 19.65 -17.13
CA TYR A 376 -8.78 19.54 -17.98
C TYR A 376 -7.70 20.50 -17.48
N MET A 377 -6.47 20.02 -17.43
CA MET A 377 -5.30 20.77 -16.99
C MET A 377 -4.38 21.04 -18.19
N GLU A 378 -4.39 22.28 -18.67
CA GLU A 378 -3.81 22.66 -19.96
C GLU A 378 -2.31 22.47 -20.04
N ASN A 379 -1.60 22.63 -18.93
CA ASN A 379 -0.15 22.49 -18.87
C ASN A 379 0.33 21.09 -18.43
N GLY A 380 -0.58 20.10 -18.38
CA GLY A 380 -0.21 18.73 -18.04
C GLY A 380 0.32 18.59 -16.61
N ASN A 381 1.35 17.74 -16.39
CA ASN A 381 1.93 17.50 -15.08
C ASN A 381 3.29 18.19 -14.88
N LEU A 382 3.69 18.35 -13.62
CA LEU A 382 4.93 19.00 -13.23
C LEU A 382 6.17 18.28 -13.76
N SER A 383 6.16 16.93 -13.82
CA SER A 383 7.27 16.11 -14.33
C SER A 383 7.66 16.51 -15.77
N GLN A 384 6.68 16.79 -16.63
CA GLN A 384 6.90 17.21 -18.02
C GLN A 384 7.63 18.56 -18.15
N HIS A 385 7.60 19.39 -17.10
CA HIS A 385 8.22 20.73 -17.10
C HIS A 385 9.60 20.71 -16.44
N ILE A 386 9.78 19.93 -15.38
CA ILE A 386 11.06 19.90 -14.65
C ILE A 386 12.06 18.91 -15.26
N HIS A 387 11.62 17.70 -15.66
CA HIS A 387 12.53 16.64 -16.13
C HIS A 387 12.81 16.68 -17.64
N ASN A 388 12.05 17.47 -18.42
CA ASN A 388 12.24 17.54 -19.86
C ASN A 388 13.28 18.60 -20.23
N SER A 389 14.49 18.16 -20.60
CA SER A 389 15.60 19.03 -21.00
C SER A 389 15.37 19.81 -22.29
N GLY A 390 14.37 19.43 -23.10
CA GLY A 390 14.03 20.12 -24.35
C GLY A 390 13.07 21.29 -24.21
N ARG A 391 12.55 21.57 -23.01
CA ARG A 391 11.66 22.71 -22.73
C ARG A 391 12.42 23.85 -22.07
N GLU A 392 11.93 25.07 -22.26
CA GLU A 392 12.38 26.23 -21.51
C GLU A 392 12.20 26.02 -20.01
N ALA A 393 13.16 26.47 -19.21
CA ALA A 393 13.11 26.32 -17.77
C ALA A 393 11.96 27.12 -17.18
N MET A 394 11.15 26.49 -16.35
CA MET A 394 10.16 27.17 -15.52
C MET A 394 10.89 28.13 -14.56
N ALA A 395 10.46 29.39 -14.53
CA ALA A 395 11.03 30.42 -13.65
C ALA A 395 11.01 29.99 -12.18
N TRP A 396 12.01 30.42 -11.41
CA TRP A 396 12.12 30.06 -10.00
C TRP A 396 10.89 30.48 -9.18
N ALA A 397 10.36 31.67 -9.40
CA ALA A 397 9.14 32.15 -8.75
C ALA A 397 7.94 31.23 -9.01
N THR A 398 7.79 30.72 -10.24
CA THR A 398 6.73 29.76 -10.58
C THR A 398 6.92 28.43 -9.85
N ARG A 399 8.17 27.95 -9.70
CA ARG A 399 8.46 26.70 -8.94
C ARG A 399 8.09 26.86 -7.47
N MET A 400 8.38 28.01 -6.89
CA MET A 400 8.02 28.32 -5.50
C MET A 400 6.50 28.43 -5.32
N GLN A 401 5.80 29.05 -6.28
CA GLN A 401 4.33 29.09 -6.24
C GLN A 401 3.71 27.71 -6.35
N ILE A 402 4.23 26.83 -7.21
CA ILE A 402 3.81 25.43 -7.32
C ILE A 402 4.03 24.69 -5.99
N ALA A 403 5.19 24.88 -5.35
CA ALA A 403 5.45 24.30 -4.03
C ALA A 403 4.41 24.74 -3.00
N LEU A 404 4.08 26.03 -2.96
CA LEU A 404 3.06 26.57 -2.06
C LEU A 404 1.67 26.02 -2.37
N ASP A 405 1.29 25.91 -3.64
CA ASP A 405 0.00 25.38 -4.07
C ASP A 405 -0.17 23.91 -3.64
N VAL A 406 0.84 23.08 -3.87
CA VAL A 406 0.84 21.67 -3.43
C VAL A 406 0.77 21.57 -1.91
N ALA A 407 1.54 22.42 -1.19
CA ALA A 407 1.50 22.44 0.26
C ALA A 407 0.12 22.78 0.81
N ARG A 408 -0.60 23.76 0.20
CA ARG A 408 -1.98 24.12 0.56
C ARG A 408 -2.98 22.98 0.29
N GLY A 409 -2.82 22.27 -0.84
CA GLY A 409 -3.63 21.10 -1.15
C GLY A 409 -3.46 19.99 -0.09
N LEU A 410 -2.21 19.72 0.30
CA LEU A 410 -1.89 18.74 1.35
C LEU A 410 -2.37 19.20 2.75
N GLU A 411 -2.15 20.48 3.11
CA GLU A 411 -2.68 21.03 4.36
C GLU A 411 -4.19 20.81 4.46
N TYR A 412 -4.93 21.08 3.37
CA TYR A 412 -6.38 20.92 3.35
C TYR A 412 -6.82 19.47 3.62
N ILE A 413 -6.23 18.47 2.95
CA ILE A 413 -6.62 17.06 3.17
C ILE A 413 -6.12 16.50 4.50
N HIS A 414 -5.05 17.07 5.07
CA HIS A 414 -4.48 16.64 6.36
C HIS A 414 -5.15 17.26 7.57
N GLU A 415 -5.69 18.48 7.46
CA GLU A 415 -6.09 19.26 8.64
C GLU A 415 -7.52 19.82 8.55
N HIS A 416 -8.07 19.99 7.36
CA HIS A 416 -9.37 20.65 7.15
C HIS A 416 -10.45 19.73 6.59
N SER A 417 -10.09 18.53 6.12
CA SER A 417 -11.06 17.55 5.66
C SER A 417 -11.56 16.66 6.82
N VAL A 418 -12.83 16.26 6.76
CA VAL A 418 -13.42 15.29 7.69
C VAL A 418 -14.10 14.20 6.87
N PRO A 419 -13.60 12.98 6.96
CA PRO A 419 -12.40 12.50 7.68
C PRO A 419 -11.09 12.99 7.06
N VAL A 420 -9.98 12.84 7.79
CA VAL A 420 -8.63 13.19 7.33
C VAL A 420 -8.13 12.15 6.33
N TYR A 421 -7.55 12.63 5.22
CA TYR A 421 -7.03 11.78 4.16
C TYR A 421 -5.50 11.87 4.08
N ILE A 422 -4.88 10.76 3.68
CA ILE A 422 -3.45 10.65 3.37
C ILE A 422 -3.34 10.23 1.92
N HIS A 423 -2.66 11.03 1.08
CA HIS A 423 -2.61 10.82 -0.37
C HIS A 423 -1.78 9.60 -0.77
N ARG A 424 -0.58 9.43 -0.21
CA ARG A 424 0.35 8.30 -0.37
C ARG A 424 1.10 8.21 -1.70
N ASP A 425 0.79 9.03 -2.69
CA ASP A 425 1.48 9.03 -3.98
C ASP A 425 1.76 10.46 -4.49
N ILE A 426 2.33 11.30 -3.63
CA ILE A 426 2.77 12.65 -4.00
C ILE A 426 4.07 12.54 -4.81
N LYS A 427 4.01 13.04 -6.05
CA LYS A 427 5.13 13.07 -7.01
C LYS A 427 4.81 14.05 -8.14
N PRO A 428 5.80 14.50 -8.93
CA PRO A 428 5.56 15.44 -10.03
C PRO A 428 4.54 15.00 -11.08
N ASP A 429 4.40 13.67 -11.32
CA ASP A 429 3.41 13.14 -12.27
C ASP A 429 1.96 13.36 -11.81
N ASN A 430 1.74 13.42 -10.49
CA ASN A 430 0.44 13.63 -9.87
C ASN A 430 0.18 15.08 -9.46
N ILE A 431 1.05 16.02 -9.83
CA ILE A 431 0.88 17.45 -9.67
C ILE A 431 0.57 18.03 -11.05
N LEU A 432 -0.69 18.37 -11.28
CA LEU A 432 -1.17 18.89 -12.55
C LEU A 432 -1.18 20.42 -12.54
N LEU A 433 -0.95 21.03 -13.71
CA LEU A 433 -0.83 22.47 -13.88
C LEU A 433 -1.93 22.99 -14.83
N ASN A 434 -2.70 23.99 -14.40
CA ASN A 434 -3.69 24.64 -15.25
C ASN A 434 -3.04 25.67 -16.20
N GLU A 435 -3.83 26.38 -16.99
CA GLU A 435 -3.37 27.40 -17.94
C GLU A 435 -2.48 28.49 -17.32
N ASN A 436 -2.67 28.81 -16.03
CA ASN A 436 -1.93 29.82 -15.28
C ASN A 436 -0.80 29.24 -14.43
N PHE A 437 -0.41 27.98 -14.65
CA PHE A 437 0.56 27.24 -13.83
C PHE A 437 0.17 27.10 -12.35
N THR A 438 -1.11 27.24 -11.99
CA THR A 438 -1.60 26.89 -10.65
C THR A 438 -1.57 25.37 -10.50
N ALA A 439 -0.92 24.87 -9.44
CA ALA A 439 -0.80 23.45 -9.22
C ALA A 439 -2.01 22.84 -8.50
N LYS A 440 -2.40 21.64 -8.93
CA LYS A 440 -3.45 20.84 -8.32
C LYS A 440 -2.98 19.39 -8.15
N ILE A 441 -3.22 18.83 -6.96
CA ILE A 441 -2.93 17.42 -6.66
C ILE A 441 -4.00 16.54 -7.31
N ALA A 442 -3.58 15.46 -7.97
CA ALA A 442 -4.41 14.50 -8.69
C ALA A 442 -4.08 13.06 -8.28
N ASP A 443 -4.92 12.11 -8.70
CA ASP A 443 -4.79 10.66 -8.52
C ASP A 443 -4.91 10.19 -7.06
N PHE A 444 -6.14 10.20 -6.56
CA PHE A 444 -6.50 9.79 -5.19
C PHE A 444 -6.77 8.27 -5.06
N GLY A 445 -6.43 7.46 -6.07
CA GLY A 445 -6.75 6.03 -6.13
C GLY A 445 -6.14 5.19 -5.01
N VAL A 446 -5.01 5.61 -4.44
CA VAL A 446 -4.32 4.91 -3.33
C VAL A 446 -4.46 5.60 -1.97
N THR A 447 -5.28 6.64 -1.88
CA THR A 447 -5.51 7.44 -0.67
C THR A 447 -6.19 6.63 0.44
N ARG A 448 -5.86 6.91 1.70
CA ARG A 448 -6.41 6.24 2.88
C ARG A 448 -6.95 7.22 3.91
N LEU A 449 -7.88 6.73 4.74
CA LEU A 449 -8.39 7.42 5.92
C LEU A 449 -7.50 7.16 7.13
N THR A 450 -7.24 8.19 7.95
CA THR A 450 -6.48 8.04 9.20
C THR A 450 -7.19 7.19 10.25
N ASP A 451 -8.52 7.21 10.29
CA ASP A 451 -9.31 6.53 11.33
C ASP A 451 -9.37 4.99 11.15
N ILE A 452 -8.94 4.46 9.99
CA ILE A 452 -8.93 3.03 9.69
C ILE A 452 -7.61 2.35 10.12
N ALA A 453 -6.62 3.12 10.58
CA ALA A 453 -5.31 2.60 11.02
C ALA A 453 -5.38 1.59 12.17
N ASN A 454 -6.52 1.44 12.85
CA ASN A 454 -6.75 0.53 13.98
C ASN A 454 -7.61 -0.69 13.66
N SER A 455 -8.07 -0.89 12.42
CA SER A 455 -8.81 -2.09 12.05
C SER A 455 -7.86 -3.19 11.55
N ALA A 456 -8.03 -4.39 12.11
CA ALA A 456 -7.20 -5.58 11.88
C ALA A 456 -7.21 -6.15 10.44
N ASP A 457 -7.84 -5.45 9.49
CA ASP A 457 -7.96 -5.83 8.07
C ASP A 457 -6.92 -5.12 7.17
N GLN A 458 -5.73 -4.87 7.69
CA GLN A 458 -4.66 -4.27 6.90
C GLN A 458 -3.93 -5.35 6.08
N THR A 459 -4.43 -5.63 4.88
CA THR A 459 -3.54 -6.07 3.81
C THR A 459 -2.55 -4.93 3.55
N HIS A 460 -1.31 -5.09 4.05
CA HIS A 460 -0.22 -4.13 3.88
C HIS A 460 0.22 -4.11 2.40
N HIS A 461 -0.59 -3.53 1.51
CA HIS A 461 -0.09 -3.18 0.20
C HIS A 461 0.76 -1.92 0.36
N MET A 462 2.09 -2.06 0.20
CA MET A 462 2.98 -0.93 -0.03
C MET A 462 2.45 -0.15 -1.25
N ALA A 463 1.74 0.95 -0.99
CA ALA A 463 1.31 1.85 -2.05
C ALA A 463 2.22 3.08 -2.04
N GLY A 464 2.53 3.59 -3.22
CA GLY A 464 3.37 4.75 -3.45
C GLY A 464 4.41 4.49 -4.53
N THR A 465 5.11 5.53 -4.93
CA THR A 465 6.13 5.48 -5.98
C THR A 465 7.53 5.45 -5.36
N PHE A 466 8.38 4.54 -5.84
CA PHE A 466 9.77 4.45 -5.41
C PHE A 466 10.51 5.79 -5.58
N GLY A 467 11.35 6.14 -4.62
CA GLY A 467 12.04 7.44 -4.54
C GLY A 467 11.28 8.49 -3.69
N TYR A 468 9.97 8.34 -3.51
CA TYR A 468 9.12 9.24 -2.70
C TYR A 468 8.62 8.59 -1.41
N MET A 469 8.89 7.29 -1.23
CA MET A 469 8.45 6.55 -0.04
C MET A 469 9.41 6.80 1.13
N PRO A 470 8.88 7.18 2.32
CA PRO A 470 9.68 7.28 3.52
C PRO A 470 9.99 5.88 4.11
N PRO A 471 11.03 5.77 4.97
CA PRO A 471 11.45 4.48 5.52
C PRO A 471 10.38 3.77 6.34
N GLU A 472 9.53 4.51 7.07
CA GLU A 472 8.45 3.92 7.87
C GLU A 472 7.34 3.28 7.03
N ASN A 473 7.23 3.62 5.73
CA ASN A 473 6.28 2.99 4.83
C ASN A 473 6.55 1.47 4.69
N ALA A 474 7.82 1.07 4.80
CA ALA A 474 8.23 -0.33 4.83
C ALA A 474 7.66 -1.11 6.05
N TYR A 475 7.29 -0.40 7.12
CA TYR A 475 6.70 -0.99 8.33
C TYR A 475 5.18 -0.90 8.35
N GLY A 476 4.56 -0.43 7.28
CA GLY A 476 3.11 -0.26 7.21
C GLY A 476 2.57 0.86 8.11
N HIS A 477 3.42 1.72 8.66
CA HIS A 477 2.98 2.87 9.44
C HIS A 477 2.44 3.96 8.51
N ILE A 478 1.13 4.05 8.41
CA ILE A 478 0.45 5.05 7.59
C ILE A 478 0.13 6.27 8.46
N SER A 479 0.74 7.41 8.12
CA SER A 479 0.47 8.70 8.76
C SER A 479 0.57 9.84 7.74
N ARG A 480 0.03 11.01 8.08
CA ARG A 480 0.16 12.24 7.26
C ARG A 480 1.62 12.58 6.93
N LYS A 481 2.58 12.12 7.75
CA LYS A 481 4.02 12.37 7.57
C LYS A 481 4.62 11.63 6.36
N ILE A 482 3.91 10.66 5.78
CA ILE A 482 4.28 10.03 4.50
C ILE A 482 4.22 11.06 3.36
N ASP A 483 3.13 11.82 3.27
CA ASP A 483 2.96 12.84 2.23
C ASP A 483 3.95 13.99 2.43
N VAL A 484 4.28 14.34 3.70
CA VAL A 484 5.29 15.36 4.02
C VAL A 484 6.67 14.95 3.49
N TYR A 485 7.05 13.68 3.67
CA TYR A 485 8.32 13.17 3.14
C TYR A 485 8.35 13.23 1.60
N ALA A 486 7.31 12.71 0.95
CA ALA A 486 7.20 12.74 -0.51
C ALA A 486 7.24 14.18 -1.06
N PHE A 487 6.58 15.12 -0.38
CA PHE A 487 6.65 16.54 -0.71
C PHE A 487 8.07 17.11 -0.56
N GLY A 488 8.81 16.70 0.46
CA GLY A 488 10.24 17.07 0.61
C GLY A 488 11.09 16.64 -0.58
N VAL A 489 10.85 15.44 -1.12
CA VAL A 489 11.52 14.98 -2.35
C VAL A 489 11.13 15.85 -3.55
N VAL A 490 9.84 16.19 -3.70
CA VAL A 490 9.36 17.10 -4.78
C VAL A 490 10.02 18.48 -4.67
N LEU A 491 10.29 19.01 -3.46
CA LEU A 491 11.02 20.26 -3.29
C LEU A 491 12.45 20.17 -3.85
N TYR A 492 13.15 19.06 -3.63
CA TYR A 492 14.46 18.84 -4.24
C TYR A 492 14.40 18.75 -5.75
N GLU A 493 13.37 18.13 -6.31
CA GLU A 493 13.16 18.08 -7.76
C GLU A 493 12.88 19.48 -8.34
N LEU A 494 12.11 20.31 -7.64
CA LEU A 494 11.86 21.72 -8.04
C LEU A 494 13.15 22.56 -8.04
N ILE A 495 14.09 22.30 -7.12
CA ILE A 495 15.40 22.96 -7.08
C ILE A 495 16.28 22.50 -8.24
N SER A 496 16.40 21.18 -8.42
CA SER A 496 17.46 20.58 -9.24
C SER A 496 17.02 20.19 -10.65
N ALA A 497 15.72 20.06 -10.88
CA ALA A 497 15.14 19.47 -12.10
C ALA A 497 15.61 18.00 -12.35
N LYS A 498 16.17 17.35 -11.35
CA LYS A 498 16.57 15.94 -11.39
C LYS A 498 15.46 15.07 -10.82
N ALA A 499 15.31 13.84 -11.35
CA ALA A 499 14.34 12.88 -10.85
C ALA A 499 14.74 12.36 -9.45
N ALA A 500 13.77 11.90 -8.66
CA ALA A 500 13.98 11.35 -7.31
C ALA A 500 15.00 10.19 -7.28
N VAL A 501 15.12 9.43 -8.39
CA VAL A 501 16.13 8.38 -8.62
C VAL A 501 16.92 8.73 -9.87
N ILE A 502 18.23 8.81 -9.74
CA ILE A 502 19.14 9.29 -10.78
C ILE A 502 20.06 8.16 -11.21
N LYS A 503 20.16 7.95 -12.53
CA LYS A 503 21.16 7.05 -13.13
C LYS A 503 22.51 7.76 -13.16
N ILE A 504 23.55 7.13 -12.63
CA ILE A 504 24.92 7.65 -12.61
C ILE A 504 25.70 7.03 -13.75
N ASP A 505 26.42 7.84 -14.53
CA ASP A 505 27.32 7.36 -15.56
C ASP A 505 28.60 6.74 -14.97
N LYS A 506 29.14 5.70 -15.66
CA LYS A 506 30.38 4.98 -15.25
C LYS A 506 31.60 5.89 -15.04
N THR A 507 31.63 7.06 -15.67
CA THR A 507 32.72 8.03 -15.55
C THR A 507 32.66 8.82 -14.23
N GLU A 508 31.48 9.14 -13.72
CA GLU A 508 31.30 9.79 -12.42
C GLU A 508 31.56 8.83 -11.26
N PHE A 509 31.23 7.54 -11.42
CA PHE A 509 31.45 6.51 -10.41
C PHE A 509 32.93 6.26 -10.09
N LYS A 510 33.82 6.38 -11.09
CA LYS A 510 35.28 6.24 -10.91
C LYS A 510 35.89 7.33 -10.03
N SER A 511 35.26 8.49 -9.91
CA SER A 511 35.72 9.59 -9.06
C SER A 511 35.39 9.37 -7.57
N LEU A 512 34.55 8.39 -7.23
CA LEU A 512 34.11 8.06 -5.85
C LEU A 512 34.96 6.98 -5.17
N GLU A 513 36.14 6.58 -5.76
CA GLU A 513 37.11 5.60 -5.19
C GLU A 513 36.51 4.25 -4.69
N ILE A 514 35.36 3.82 -5.20
CA ILE A 514 34.78 2.52 -4.85
C ILE A 514 35.30 1.45 -5.81
N THR A 515 36.32 0.69 -5.38
CA THR A 515 36.84 -0.47 -6.12
C THR A 515 35.92 -1.66 -5.94
N THR A 516 35.04 -1.91 -6.91
CA THR A 516 34.30 -3.17 -7.03
C THR A 516 34.68 -3.87 -8.33
N ASN A 517 35.03 -5.16 -8.22
CA ASN A 517 35.46 -6.02 -9.32
C ASN A 517 34.30 -6.64 -10.14
N GLU A 518 33.13 -6.04 -10.16
CA GLU A 518 31.97 -6.59 -10.86
C GLU A 518 31.48 -5.67 -11.97
N SER A 519 31.16 -6.29 -13.11
CA SER A 519 30.57 -5.66 -14.29
C SER A 519 29.08 -5.37 -14.03
N ILE A 520 28.75 -4.34 -13.22
CA ILE A 520 27.40 -3.83 -13.09
C ILE A 520 27.24 -2.72 -14.14
N ASP A 521 26.24 -2.89 -15.01
CA ASP A 521 26.08 -2.00 -16.16
C ASP A 521 25.37 -0.68 -15.86
N GLU A 522 24.66 -0.56 -14.71
CA GLU A 522 23.91 0.64 -14.34
C GLU A 522 23.99 0.93 -12.83
N TYR A 523 24.32 2.17 -12.48
CA TYR A 523 24.34 2.65 -11.10
C TYR A 523 23.25 3.71 -10.91
N TYR A 524 22.55 3.66 -9.75
CA TYR A 524 21.53 4.63 -9.40
C TYR A 524 21.82 5.23 -8.03
N THR A 525 21.52 6.52 -7.86
CA THR A 525 21.53 7.21 -6.56
C THR A 525 20.19 7.88 -6.32
N SER A 526 19.85 8.13 -5.06
CA SER A 526 18.68 8.93 -4.73
C SER A 526 19.02 10.42 -4.73
N LEU A 527 18.07 11.24 -5.18
CA LEU A 527 18.20 12.69 -5.12
C LEU A 527 18.40 13.18 -3.67
N VAL A 528 17.75 12.51 -2.70
CA VAL A 528 17.91 12.78 -1.27
C VAL A 528 19.37 12.65 -0.84
N ALA A 529 20.06 11.57 -1.25
CA ALA A 529 21.45 11.35 -0.89
C ALA A 529 22.38 12.44 -1.46
N LEU A 530 22.12 12.92 -2.69
CA LEU A 530 22.91 14.00 -3.27
C LEU A 530 22.75 15.33 -2.51
N PHE A 531 21.54 15.64 -2.07
CA PHE A 531 21.31 16.87 -1.28
C PHE A 531 21.84 16.75 0.13
N ASP A 532 21.73 15.57 0.78
CA ASP A 532 22.33 15.35 2.09
C ASP A 532 23.86 15.51 2.03
N GLU A 533 24.53 14.93 1.03
CA GLU A 533 25.95 15.12 0.82
C GLU A 533 26.31 16.60 0.60
N ALA A 534 25.56 17.32 -0.24
CA ALA A 534 25.85 18.72 -0.53
C ALA A 534 25.62 19.66 0.67
N ILE A 535 24.60 19.38 1.50
CA ILE A 535 24.27 20.22 2.67
C ILE A 535 25.20 19.93 3.85
N ASP A 536 25.66 18.67 4.01
CA ASP A 536 26.50 18.24 5.13
C ASP A 536 28.01 18.42 4.87
N GLN A 537 28.40 18.90 3.68
CA GLN A 537 29.81 19.23 3.39
C GLN A 537 30.32 20.41 4.23
N GLU A 538 31.36 20.16 5.04
CA GLU A 538 31.92 21.15 5.98
C GLU A 538 32.66 22.33 5.30
N ARG A 539 33.12 22.18 4.02
CA ARG A 539 34.01 23.19 3.40
C ARG A 539 33.27 24.33 2.70
N ASP A 540 32.23 24.05 1.93
CA ASP A 540 31.41 25.08 1.26
C ASP A 540 30.03 24.51 0.86
N PRO A 541 29.06 24.49 1.81
CA PRO A 541 27.71 23.99 1.56
C PRO A 541 26.97 24.80 0.46
N ILE A 542 27.24 26.11 0.36
CA ILE A 542 26.56 26.99 -0.58
C ILE A 542 26.98 26.67 -2.00
N GLU A 543 28.29 26.49 -2.25
CA GLU A 543 28.80 26.16 -3.57
C GLU A 543 28.40 24.73 -3.98
N SER A 544 28.37 23.80 -3.04
CA SER A 544 27.90 22.42 -3.27
C SER A 544 26.41 22.39 -3.64
N LEU A 545 25.58 23.18 -2.95
CA LEU A 545 24.16 23.30 -3.25
C LEU A 545 23.95 23.98 -4.63
N ARG A 546 24.73 25.02 -4.95
CA ARG A 546 24.67 25.70 -6.26
C ARG A 546 24.87 24.75 -7.44
N LYS A 547 25.73 23.73 -7.31
CA LYS A 547 25.95 22.71 -8.34
C LYS A 547 24.76 21.78 -8.55
N LEU A 548 23.86 21.68 -7.57
CA LEU A 548 22.64 20.89 -7.67
C LEU A 548 21.47 21.65 -8.29
N VAL A 549 21.50 22.98 -8.29
CA VAL A 549 20.44 23.81 -8.91
C VAL A 549 20.32 23.53 -10.39
N ASP A 550 19.09 23.52 -10.91
CA ASP A 550 18.81 23.37 -12.35
C ASP A 550 19.62 24.39 -13.17
N PRO A 551 20.59 23.94 -13.99
CA PRO A 551 21.46 24.85 -14.74
C PRO A 551 20.69 25.72 -15.77
N ARG A 552 19.46 25.30 -16.14
CA ARG A 552 18.60 26.07 -17.06
C ARG A 552 18.08 27.36 -16.45
N LEU A 553 18.12 27.52 -15.12
CA LEU A 553 17.73 28.76 -14.43
C LEU A 553 18.77 29.89 -14.64
N GLY A 554 20.01 29.56 -15.01
CA GLY A 554 21.11 30.52 -15.08
C GLY A 554 21.28 31.24 -13.74
N ASP A 555 21.28 32.59 -13.78
CA ASP A 555 21.38 33.44 -12.59
C ASP A 555 20.01 33.99 -12.12
N ASN A 556 18.91 33.49 -12.66
CA ASN A 556 17.57 34.01 -12.41
C ASN A 556 16.92 33.42 -11.16
N TYR A 557 17.66 33.35 -10.05
CA TYR A 557 17.14 32.90 -8.75
C TYR A 557 17.89 33.57 -7.60
N SER A 558 17.28 33.64 -6.42
CA SER A 558 17.95 34.02 -5.18
C SER A 558 18.56 32.79 -4.52
N ILE A 559 19.87 32.79 -4.31
CA ILE A 559 20.56 31.71 -3.62
C ILE A 559 20.02 31.49 -2.19
N ASP A 560 19.64 32.56 -1.48
CA ASP A 560 19.03 32.49 -0.17
C ASP A 560 17.70 31.72 -0.21
N SER A 561 16.86 31.96 -1.21
CA SER A 561 15.60 31.23 -1.39
C SER A 561 15.83 29.74 -1.72
N ILE A 562 16.86 29.41 -2.49
CA ILE A 562 17.28 28.02 -2.74
C ILE A 562 17.71 27.34 -1.43
N ILE A 563 18.56 27.98 -0.64
CA ILE A 563 19.04 27.46 0.64
C ILE A 563 17.86 27.18 1.58
N LYS A 564 16.96 28.15 1.73
CA LYS A 564 15.78 28.02 2.59
C LYS A 564 14.84 26.91 2.12
N MET A 565 14.61 26.80 0.81
CA MET A 565 13.80 25.70 0.27
C MET A 565 14.49 24.33 0.46
N ALA A 566 15.80 24.23 0.30
CA ALA A 566 16.56 22.99 0.54
C ALA A 566 16.53 22.59 2.04
N GLN A 567 16.62 23.55 2.95
CA GLN A 567 16.47 23.32 4.39
C GLN A 567 15.06 22.83 4.75
N LEU A 568 14.00 23.42 4.16
CA LEU A 568 12.64 22.94 4.31
C LEU A 568 12.50 21.50 3.80
N ALA A 569 13.04 21.21 2.62
CA ALA A 569 13.03 19.86 2.06
C ALA A 569 13.72 18.86 3.00
N LYS A 570 14.90 19.22 3.53
CA LYS A 570 15.65 18.40 4.53
C LYS A 570 14.82 18.14 5.79
N ALA A 571 14.10 19.12 6.27
CA ALA A 571 13.20 18.95 7.41
C ALA A 571 12.04 17.99 7.08
N CYS A 572 11.46 18.10 5.88
CA CYS A 572 10.37 17.23 5.43
C CYS A 572 10.79 15.76 5.27
N ILE A 573 12.03 15.48 4.82
CA ILE A 573 12.54 14.11 4.61
C ILE A 573 13.18 13.50 5.86
N ASN A 574 13.07 14.11 7.03
CA ASN A 574 13.67 13.58 8.25
C ASN A 574 13.31 12.09 8.44
N GLN A 575 14.29 11.28 8.85
CA GLN A 575 14.12 9.84 9.07
C GLN A 575 13.07 9.54 10.16
N ASP A 576 13.03 10.38 11.22
CA ASP A 576 11.99 10.29 12.24
C ASP A 576 10.74 11.07 11.79
N PRO A 577 9.59 10.39 11.56
CA PRO A 577 8.35 11.05 11.13
C PRO A 577 7.89 12.15 12.10
N LYS A 578 8.18 12.01 13.40
CA LYS A 578 7.78 12.99 14.42
C LYS A 578 8.52 14.32 14.27
N ARG A 579 9.71 14.31 13.69
CA ARG A 579 10.52 15.52 13.47
C ARG A 579 10.17 16.24 12.16
N ARG A 580 9.37 15.63 11.29
CA ARG A 580 8.90 16.30 10.07
C ARG A 580 7.86 17.36 10.43
N PRO A 581 7.88 18.54 9.80
CA PRO A 581 6.88 19.59 10.04
C PRO A 581 5.46 19.12 9.69
N THR A 582 4.44 19.85 10.19
CA THR A 582 3.07 19.74 9.67
C THR A 582 2.96 20.46 8.34
N MET A 583 1.97 20.12 7.50
CA MET A 583 1.77 20.85 6.23
C MET A 583 1.39 22.31 6.47
N ARG A 584 0.71 22.62 7.57
CA ARG A 584 0.44 24.02 7.98
C ARG A 584 1.73 24.79 8.21
N ALA A 585 2.70 24.23 8.94
CA ALA A 585 4.01 24.85 9.16
C ALA A 585 4.75 25.07 7.84
N VAL A 586 4.69 24.09 6.93
CA VAL A 586 5.26 24.17 5.58
C VAL A 586 4.62 25.30 4.76
N VAL A 587 3.29 25.43 4.79
CA VAL A 587 2.57 26.52 4.10
C VAL A 587 3.00 27.89 4.63
N VAL A 588 3.04 28.08 5.95
CA VAL A 588 3.47 29.34 6.56
C VAL A 588 4.90 29.68 6.15
N PHE A 589 5.82 28.71 6.17
CA PHE A 589 7.19 28.91 5.74
C PHE A 589 7.29 29.33 4.26
N LEU A 590 6.60 28.63 3.35
CA LEU A 590 6.61 28.94 1.92
C LEU A 590 5.95 30.29 1.60
N MET A 591 4.91 30.68 2.34
CA MET A 591 4.31 32.01 2.22
C MET A 591 5.30 33.10 2.61
N THR A 592 6.04 32.93 3.72
CA THR A 592 7.06 33.88 4.16
C THR A 592 8.20 33.95 3.14
N LEU A 593 8.61 32.82 2.59
CA LEU A 593 9.66 32.79 1.57
C LEU A 593 9.23 33.50 0.27
N ASN A 594 7.97 33.36 -0.14
CA ASN A 594 7.43 34.04 -1.33
C ASN A 594 7.34 35.57 -1.14
N SER A 595 6.93 36.05 0.05
CA SER A 595 6.79 37.49 0.33
C SER A 595 8.14 38.21 0.38
N THR A 596 9.22 37.56 0.79
CA THR A 596 10.58 38.16 0.86
C THR A 596 11.19 38.41 -0.51
N ILE A 597 10.69 37.80 -1.58
CA ILE A 597 11.15 38.05 -2.95
C ILE A 597 10.55 39.33 -3.51
N ASP A 598 9.30 39.66 -3.14
CA ASP A 598 8.62 40.87 -3.63
C ASP A 598 9.16 42.15 -2.96
N ASP A 599 9.67 42.08 -1.72
CA ASP A 599 10.06 43.28 -0.93
C ASP A 599 11.59 43.53 -0.85
N GLY A 600 12.45 42.66 -1.34
CA GLY A 600 13.91 42.85 -1.37
C GLY A 600 14.59 43.03 0.01
N SER A 601 13.94 42.69 1.13
CA SER A 601 14.46 42.87 2.48
C SER A 601 14.79 41.54 3.16
N SER A 602 16.01 41.44 3.68
CA SER A 602 16.48 40.31 4.49
C SER A 602 15.86 40.36 5.89
N THR A 603 14.94 39.47 6.21
CA THR A 603 14.44 39.28 7.57
C THR A 603 14.67 37.83 8.05
N ASP A 604 15.26 37.80 9.17
CA ASP A 604 15.66 36.81 10.17
C ASP A 604 15.26 35.33 10.07
N ASN A 605 16.26 34.49 10.43
CA ASN A 605 16.21 33.04 10.69
C ASN A 605 15.23 32.59 11.81
N ALA A 606 14.45 33.48 12.38
CA ALA A 606 13.52 33.21 13.48
C ALA A 606 12.29 32.38 13.07
N ALA A 607 11.86 32.42 11.81
CA ALA A 607 10.68 31.70 11.35
C ALA A 607 10.88 30.18 11.28
N LEU A 608 12.10 29.71 11.02
CA LEU A 608 12.43 28.27 10.96
C LEU A 608 12.42 27.65 12.36
N THR A 609 12.91 28.37 13.36
CA THR A 609 12.98 27.91 14.75
C THR A 609 11.59 27.85 15.40
N LEU A 610 10.72 28.84 15.13
CA LEU A 610 9.35 28.89 15.66
C LEU A 610 8.43 27.81 15.08
N ALA A 611 8.63 27.40 13.82
CA ALA A 611 7.83 26.32 13.20
C ALA A 611 8.22 24.91 13.68
N MET A 612 9.39 24.76 14.32
CA MET A 612 9.92 23.47 14.80
C MET A 612 9.75 23.23 16.32
N GLU A 613 9.40 24.26 17.13
CA GLU A 613 9.33 24.19 18.59
C GLU A 613 7.92 24.00 19.18
N HIS A 614 6.85 24.05 18.38
CA HIS A 614 5.47 23.87 18.85
C HIS A 614 4.76 22.70 18.15
N ASP A 615 5.00 21.48 18.67
CA ASP A 615 4.01 20.38 18.73
C ASP A 615 4.38 19.37 19.83
#